data_e3f25f38bcdb650dc8f1c25004e20416
#
_entry.id   e3f25f38bcdb650dc8f1c25004e20416
#
_cell.length_a   1.000
_cell.length_b   1.000
_cell.length_c   1.000
_cell.angle_alpha   90.00
_cell.angle_beta   90.00
_cell.angle_gamma   90.00
#
_symmetry.space_group_name_H-M   'P 1'
#
loop_
_entity.id
_entity.type
_entity.pdbx_description
1 polymer ?
#
loop_
_entity_poly.entity_id
_entity_poly.type
_entity_poly.pdbx_seq_one_letter_code
_entity_poly.pdbx_strand_id
1 'polypeptide(L)'
;MPVSTPRQRRAVTPSAPPGRQRRGAAQLARGVTRLRPSAGAASDSDSQSSQRDVGTAVERRSHRPSSRQGHHQRWNRSAPQAGKAPTPKREKSRRQPKRGQSAGMPVAAQRFCNYGLQLGVQNLRREFTQLRTYIPKNFSKEAHDNNAAKNRYRDVICLDNGRVSLNDGRGGDYIHANFVEDHTGNRRFICTQAPKDDTVVDFWRMVLQEDCRLIIMLCKPVEANKPKCARYFPERQGERQAVSPAIVVENVSTRQGLPKEDKLYDGEEFITRRLRLEDKDCRAGNSENSQRSNTKRRGSREVDHIHWVNWPDRGVPNSTRAMLRLLEEVANTRQNYPRSPILVHCSAGIGRTGTVVAVDLAKLRMCQNQQTEGLELVRSIRNQRGQSMQTDVQYVYVYACLIQFFVSRCDDYSKRNADDIDAFFEDYRDIHGTHKAN
;
A
#
# COMPACT_ATOMS: atom_id res chain seq x y z
N MET A 1 -11.86 -39.59 -63.74
CA MET A 1 -12.15 -40.99 -63.39
C MET A 1 -10.93 -41.58 -62.71
N PRO A 2 -11.04 -42.41 -61.68
CA PRO A 2 -12.09 -42.47 -60.65
C PRO A 2 -11.55 -42.19 -59.24
N VAL A 3 -12.51 -41.87 -58.39
CA VAL A 3 -12.58 -41.71 -56.97
C VAL A 3 -12.14 -42.98 -56.23
N SER A 4 -11.32 -42.83 -55.16
CA SER A 4 -11.19 -43.88 -54.15
C SER A 4 -11.33 -43.29 -52.72
N THR A 5 -12.36 -43.76 -52.04
CA THR A 5 -12.73 -43.51 -50.66
C THR A 5 -11.76 -44.13 -49.65
N PRO A 6 -11.50 -43.54 -48.47
CA PRO A 6 -10.74 -44.17 -47.41
C PRO A 6 -11.63 -44.96 -46.43
N ARG A 7 -11.12 -46.13 -46.08
CA ARG A 7 -11.64 -47.11 -45.11
C ARG A 7 -11.65 -46.55 -43.68
N GLN A 8 -12.78 -46.77 -43.00
CA GLN A 8 -12.94 -46.68 -41.57
C GLN A 8 -12.03 -47.66 -40.83
N ARG A 9 -11.29 -47.19 -39.81
CA ARG A 9 -10.67 -48.02 -38.78
C ARG A 9 -11.45 -47.92 -37.49
N ARG A 10 -11.88 -49.09 -36.98
CA ARG A 10 -12.58 -49.32 -35.70
C ARG A 10 -11.68 -48.89 -34.52
N ALA A 11 -12.32 -48.29 -33.53
CA ALA A 11 -11.79 -48.01 -32.20
C ALA A 11 -11.67 -49.32 -31.40
N VAL A 12 -10.51 -49.51 -30.78
CA VAL A 12 -10.25 -50.53 -29.77
C VAL A 12 -10.17 -49.86 -28.41
N THR A 13 -11.06 -50.26 -27.54
CA THR A 13 -11.09 -49.85 -26.13
C THR A 13 -10.14 -50.75 -25.32
N PRO A 14 -9.30 -50.23 -24.41
CA PRO A 14 -8.62 -51.09 -23.45
C PRO A 14 -9.42 -51.26 -22.17
N SER A 15 -9.50 -52.50 -21.74
CA SER A 15 -10.14 -53.05 -20.56
C SER A 15 -9.40 -52.65 -19.24
N ALA A 16 -10.18 -52.50 -18.18
CA ALA A 16 -9.75 -52.28 -16.81
C ALA A 16 -9.14 -53.51 -16.14
N PRO A 17 -8.18 -53.39 -15.22
CA PRO A 17 -7.69 -54.50 -14.39
C PRO A 17 -8.51 -54.65 -13.08
N PRO A 18 -8.50 -55.89 -12.47
CA PRO A 18 -9.43 -56.30 -11.44
C PRO A 18 -9.04 -55.87 -10.02
N GLY A 19 -10.08 -55.79 -9.20
CA GLY A 19 -10.02 -55.42 -7.78
C GLY A 19 -9.23 -56.38 -6.88
N ARG A 20 -8.68 -55.79 -5.82
CA ARG A 20 -8.17 -56.51 -4.66
C ARG A 20 -9.06 -56.29 -3.42
N GLN A 21 -9.43 -57.42 -2.87
CA GLN A 21 -10.32 -57.64 -1.77
C GLN A 21 -9.87 -57.02 -0.43
N ARG A 22 -10.83 -56.60 0.33
CA ARG A 22 -10.77 -56.29 1.77
C ARG A 22 -10.48 -57.57 2.62
N ARG A 23 -9.65 -57.45 3.62
CA ARG A 23 -9.68 -58.14 4.92
C ARG A 23 -9.40 -57.06 5.95
N GLY A 24 -10.10 -56.78 6.95
CA GLY A 24 -10.95 -57.43 7.91
C GLY A 24 -10.19 -57.68 9.19
N ALA A 25 -10.69 -57.16 10.31
CA ALA A 25 -10.39 -57.44 11.70
C ALA A 25 -9.25 -56.62 12.35
N ALA A 26 -9.31 -56.13 13.59
CA ALA A 26 -10.28 -56.29 14.67
C ALA A 26 -9.99 -55.22 15.76
N GLN A 27 -11.04 -54.92 16.48
CA GLN A 27 -11.14 -54.16 17.72
C GLN A 27 -10.09 -54.50 18.76
N LEU A 28 -9.64 -53.51 19.55
CA LEU A 28 -9.55 -53.67 21.01
C LEU A 28 -9.74 -52.30 21.68
N ALA A 29 -10.84 -52.23 22.42
CA ALA A 29 -11.22 -51.18 23.34
C ALA A 29 -10.55 -51.39 24.71
N ARG A 30 -10.31 -50.30 25.42
CA ARG A 30 -10.28 -50.10 26.90
C ARG A 30 -9.50 -48.81 27.17
N GLY A 31 -9.90 -47.83 27.95
CA GLY A 31 -10.91 -47.75 28.97
C GLY A 31 -10.90 -46.32 29.54
N VAL A 32 -12.04 -45.92 29.85
CA VAL A 32 -12.60 -44.86 30.67
C VAL A 32 -11.67 -44.30 31.76
N THR A 33 -11.58 -42.99 31.92
CA THR A 33 -11.99 -42.36 33.19
C THR A 33 -12.37 -40.87 32.98
N ARG A 34 -13.64 -40.60 33.21
CA ARG A 34 -14.19 -39.28 33.50
C ARG A 34 -13.90 -38.91 34.94
N LEU A 35 -13.56 -37.65 35.20
CA LEU A 35 -13.86 -37.00 36.47
C LEU A 35 -14.27 -35.54 36.19
N ARG A 36 -15.49 -35.28 36.51
CA ARG A 36 -16.13 -34.00 36.89
C ARG A 36 -16.84 -34.27 38.20
N PRO A 37 -17.38 -33.29 38.91
CA PRO A 37 -16.91 -31.97 39.38
C PRO A 37 -17.14 -31.86 40.90
N SER A 38 -16.72 -30.79 41.53
CA SER A 38 -17.36 -30.36 42.78
C SER A 38 -17.38 -28.84 42.90
N ALA A 39 -18.60 -28.38 43.17
CA ALA A 39 -18.95 -27.04 43.59
C ALA A 39 -18.82 -26.88 45.11
N GLY A 40 -18.70 -25.66 45.58
CA GLY A 40 -18.78 -25.27 46.98
C GLY A 40 -18.18 -23.88 47.10
N ALA A 41 -18.96 -22.87 47.12
CA ALA A 41 -19.80 -22.25 48.13
C ALA A 41 -18.99 -21.24 48.98
N ALA A 42 -19.31 -20.01 48.71
CA ALA A 42 -19.51 -18.85 49.59
C ALA A 42 -18.90 -18.82 50.99
N SER A 43 -18.29 -17.71 51.34
CA SER A 43 -18.66 -16.98 52.54
C SER A 43 -18.04 -15.57 52.58
N ASP A 44 -18.91 -14.65 52.92
CA ASP A 44 -18.71 -13.26 53.27
C ASP A 44 -17.71 -13.07 54.42
N SER A 45 -17.09 -11.91 54.47
CA SER A 45 -17.05 -11.13 55.71
C SER A 45 -16.45 -9.73 55.47
N ASP A 46 -17.24 -8.78 55.85
CA ASP A 46 -17.01 -7.37 56.16
C ASP A 46 -15.79 -7.10 57.08
N SER A 47 -15.26 -5.89 56.95
CA SER A 47 -14.97 -4.89 58.00
C SER A 47 -14.09 -3.80 57.37
N GLN A 48 -14.57 -2.63 57.14
CA GLN A 48 -14.80 -1.43 57.97
C GLN A 48 -13.53 -0.86 58.59
N SER A 49 -13.45 0.46 58.35
CA SER A 49 -12.92 1.56 59.13
C SER A 49 -11.42 1.82 59.03
N SER A 50 -10.92 3.03 59.01
CA SER A 50 -11.42 4.36 59.33
C SER A 50 -10.36 5.40 58.97
N GLN A 51 -10.81 6.48 58.45
CA GLN A 51 -10.47 7.89 58.74
C GLN A 51 -9.11 8.22 59.40
N ARG A 52 -8.39 9.17 58.84
CA ARG A 52 -8.20 10.50 59.46
C ARG A 52 -7.57 11.49 58.48
N ASP A 53 -8.27 12.62 58.40
CA ASP A 53 -7.90 13.94 57.95
C ASP A 53 -6.60 14.44 58.59
N VAL A 54 -5.85 15.26 57.85
CA VAL A 54 -5.40 16.59 58.32
C VAL A 54 -5.20 17.46 57.10
N GLY A 55 -6.01 18.50 57.05
CA GLY A 55 -5.91 19.62 56.15
C GLY A 55 -4.95 20.67 56.63
N THR A 56 -4.50 21.46 55.70
CA THR A 56 -4.20 22.89 55.96
C THR A 56 -4.43 23.67 54.67
N ALA A 57 -5.37 24.56 54.77
CA ALA A 57 -5.65 25.63 53.83
C ALA A 57 -4.78 26.84 54.17
N VAL A 58 -4.25 27.53 53.18
CA VAL A 58 -3.87 28.95 53.28
C VAL A 58 -4.29 29.68 52.01
N GLU A 59 -5.28 30.46 52.20
CA GLU A 59 -5.77 31.72 51.71
C GLU A 59 -5.03 32.49 50.62
N ARG A 60 -5.87 32.88 49.69
CA ARG A 60 -6.06 34.12 48.93
C ARG A 60 -5.16 35.32 49.22
N ARG A 61 -4.72 35.98 48.16
CA ARG A 61 -4.94 37.43 48.00
C ARG A 61 -4.94 37.84 46.52
N SER A 62 -6.04 38.48 46.19
CA SER A 62 -6.30 39.33 45.03
C SER A 62 -5.63 40.68 45.17
N HIS A 63 -5.02 41.24 44.13
CA HIS A 63 -4.89 42.69 43.98
C HIS A 63 -5.02 43.11 42.52
N ARG A 64 -6.12 43.80 42.24
CA ARG A 64 -6.19 44.85 41.21
C ARG A 64 -5.90 46.19 41.90
N PRO A 65 -5.32 47.14 41.22
CA PRO A 65 -5.95 48.46 41.07
C PRO A 65 -5.81 48.98 39.63
N SER A 66 -6.90 49.49 39.10
CA SER A 66 -7.46 50.84 39.00
C SER A 66 -6.69 51.81 38.11
N SER A 67 -7.41 52.16 37.07
CA SER A 67 -7.45 53.35 36.21
C SER A 67 -6.66 54.59 36.66
N ARG A 68 -5.95 55.22 35.74
CA ARG A 68 -5.86 56.69 35.68
C ARG A 68 -5.90 57.17 34.24
N GLN A 69 -6.84 58.09 34.04
CA GLN A 69 -7.00 58.98 32.91
C GLN A 69 -5.88 60.01 32.86
N GLY A 70 -5.62 60.52 31.68
CA GLY A 70 -5.10 61.86 31.58
C GLY A 70 -4.22 62.18 30.39
N HIS A 71 -4.77 62.91 29.52
CA HIS A 71 -4.33 64.10 28.77
C HIS A 71 -4.00 63.89 27.30
N HIS A 72 -4.93 64.50 26.52
CA HIS A 72 -4.75 65.01 25.19
C HIS A 72 -3.53 65.95 25.06
N GLN A 73 -2.67 65.71 24.10
CA GLN A 73 -1.97 66.81 23.41
C GLN A 73 -1.96 66.53 21.91
N ARG A 74 -2.64 67.44 21.27
CA ARG A 74 -2.74 67.60 19.80
C ARG A 74 -1.47 68.29 19.30
N TRP A 75 -0.69 67.64 18.49
CA TRP A 75 0.36 68.29 17.68
C TRP A 75 0.06 68.02 16.21
N ASN A 76 -0.39 69.11 15.55
CA ASN A 76 -0.33 69.22 14.11
C ASN A 76 1.12 69.34 13.67
N ARG A 77 1.57 68.48 12.75
CA ARG A 77 2.62 68.85 11.79
C ARG A 77 2.49 67.98 10.55
N SER A 78 2.22 68.68 9.44
CA SER A 78 2.64 68.59 8.05
C SER A 78 3.17 67.23 7.52
N ALA A 79 2.49 66.70 6.54
CA ALA A 79 2.93 65.58 5.72
C ALA A 79 4.17 65.96 4.88
N PRO A 80 5.15 65.05 4.76
CA PRO A 80 6.08 65.04 3.65
C PRO A 80 5.62 64.08 2.55
N GLN A 81 5.88 64.51 1.32
CA GLN A 81 5.55 63.87 0.07
C GLN A 81 6.05 62.40 -0.04
N ALA A 82 5.20 61.57 -0.67
CA ALA A 82 5.46 60.20 -1.00
C ALA A 82 6.68 60.06 -1.95
N GLY A 83 7.79 59.53 -1.40
CA GLY A 83 8.86 58.94 -2.17
C GLY A 83 8.41 57.58 -2.73
N LYS A 84 8.47 57.42 -4.05
CA LYS A 84 8.17 56.14 -4.74
C LYS A 84 9.10 55.05 -4.21
N ALA A 85 8.51 54.02 -3.61
CA ALA A 85 9.21 52.77 -3.24
C ALA A 85 9.75 52.09 -4.52
N PRO A 86 10.96 51.55 -4.49
CA PRO A 86 11.49 50.80 -5.64
C PRO A 86 10.74 49.49 -5.78
N THR A 87 10.22 49.24 -6.99
CA THR A 87 9.61 47.99 -7.41
C THR A 87 10.57 46.84 -7.18
N PRO A 88 10.14 45.69 -6.60
CA PRO A 88 10.99 44.53 -6.44
C PRO A 88 11.36 44.02 -7.84
N LYS A 89 12.66 43.94 -8.11
CA LYS A 89 13.21 43.34 -9.31
C LYS A 89 12.71 41.90 -9.39
N ARG A 90 11.94 41.61 -10.44
CA ARG A 90 11.47 40.28 -10.84
C ARG A 90 12.69 39.33 -10.87
N GLU A 91 12.78 38.45 -9.89
CA GLU A 91 13.75 37.37 -9.87
C GLU A 91 13.61 36.58 -11.17
N LYS A 92 14.68 36.55 -11.94
CA LYS A 92 14.72 35.82 -13.21
C LYS A 92 14.43 34.36 -12.89
N SER A 93 13.30 33.87 -13.42
CA SER A 93 12.91 32.46 -13.37
C SER A 93 14.14 31.59 -13.61
N ARG A 94 14.43 30.70 -12.67
CA ARG A 94 15.39 29.63 -12.83
C ARG A 94 15.10 28.91 -14.15
N ARG A 95 15.96 29.12 -15.14
CA ARG A 95 15.90 28.42 -16.43
C ARG A 95 15.89 26.93 -16.13
N GLN A 96 14.82 26.23 -16.54
CA GLN A 96 14.84 24.79 -16.61
C GLN A 96 16.05 24.35 -17.43
N PRO A 97 16.81 23.32 -17.00
CA PRO A 97 17.93 22.82 -17.78
C PRO A 97 17.39 22.34 -19.13
N LYS A 98 18.03 22.80 -20.20
CA LYS A 98 17.74 22.39 -21.56
C LYS A 98 17.79 20.85 -21.64
N ARG A 99 16.75 20.22 -22.21
CA ARG A 99 16.81 18.82 -22.67
C ARG A 99 18.05 18.67 -23.55
N GLY A 100 19.10 17.97 -23.05
CA GLY A 100 20.29 17.73 -23.87
C GLY A 100 21.60 17.53 -23.14
N GLN A 101 21.65 17.66 -21.79
CA GLN A 101 22.80 17.15 -21.04
C GLN A 101 22.30 15.98 -20.20
N SER A 102 22.73 14.76 -20.51
CA SER A 102 22.54 13.58 -19.69
C SER A 102 23.20 13.86 -18.34
N ALA A 103 22.39 14.22 -17.34
CA ALA A 103 22.89 14.19 -15.97
C ALA A 103 23.42 12.77 -15.73
N GLY A 104 24.69 12.65 -15.34
CA GLY A 104 25.27 11.34 -15.07
C GLY A 104 24.43 10.54 -14.09
N MET A 105 24.44 9.22 -14.22
CA MET A 105 23.72 8.33 -13.31
C MET A 105 24.14 8.59 -11.86
N PRO A 106 23.22 8.77 -10.90
CA PRO A 106 23.57 8.94 -9.49
C PRO A 106 24.46 7.81 -8.98
N VAL A 107 25.46 8.13 -8.16
CA VAL A 107 26.42 7.12 -7.65
C VAL A 107 25.73 6.00 -6.89
N ALA A 108 24.70 6.34 -6.10
CA ALA A 108 23.89 5.32 -5.39
C ALA A 108 23.18 4.35 -6.37
N ALA A 109 22.69 4.86 -7.50
CA ALA A 109 22.08 4.04 -8.54
C ALA A 109 23.11 3.16 -9.25
N GLN A 110 24.30 3.71 -9.57
CA GLN A 110 25.38 2.91 -10.16
C GLN A 110 25.79 1.75 -9.25
N ARG A 111 25.97 2.02 -7.93
CA ARG A 111 26.31 0.97 -6.95
C ARG A 111 25.26 -0.13 -6.90
N PHE A 112 23.99 0.26 -6.84
CA PHE A 112 22.89 -0.70 -6.80
C PHE A 112 22.79 -1.56 -8.06
N CYS A 113 22.89 -0.94 -9.24
CA CYS A 113 22.86 -1.65 -10.51
C CYS A 113 24.08 -2.56 -10.66
N ASN A 114 25.29 -2.06 -10.38
CA ASN A 114 26.51 -2.88 -10.45
C ASN A 114 26.42 -4.09 -9.52
N TYR A 115 25.94 -3.90 -8.27
CA TYR A 115 25.73 -5.00 -7.35
C TYR A 115 24.77 -6.06 -7.94
N GLY A 116 23.62 -5.63 -8.46
CA GLY A 116 22.65 -6.54 -9.06
C GLY A 116 23.18 -7.30 -10.28
N LEU A 117 23.89 -6.60 -11.18
CA LEU A 117 24.50 -7.19 -12.35
C LEU A 117 25.62 -8.20 -12.00
N GLN A 118 26.53 -7.83 -11.10
CA GLN A 118 27.63 -8.68 -10.66
C GLN A 118 27.14 -9.91 -9.88
N LEU A 119 26.14 -9.75 -9.01
CA LEU A 119 25.58 -10.86 -8.24
C LEU A 119 24.82 -11.84 -9.14
N GLY A 120 24.13 -11.32 -10.14
CA GLY A 120 23.30 -12.08 -11.07
C GLY A 120 22.01 -12.60 -10.45
N VAL A 121 21.10 -13.03 -11.32
CA VAL A 121 19.73 -13.39 -10.97
C VAL A 121 19.66 -14.54 -9.95
N GLN A 122 20.46 -15.60 -10.13
CA GLN A 122 20.39 -16.78 -9.27
C GLN A 122 20.92 -16.50 -7.84
N ASN A 123 21.93 -15.66 -7.71
CA ASN A 123 22.44 -15.28 -6.38
C ASN A 123 21.53 -14.28 -5.68
N LEU A 124 20.88 -13.35 -6.40
CA LEU A 124 19.82 -12.50 -5.84
C LEU A 124 18.68 -13.35 -5.26
N ARG A 125 18.28 -14.43 -5.94
CA ARG A 125 17.28 -15.36 -5.41
C ARG A 125 17.76 -16.04 -4.13
N ARG A 126 19.02 -16.46 -4.07
CA ARG A 126 19.62 -17.03 -2.86
C ARG A 126 19.70 -16.00 -1.73
N GLU A 127 20.11 -14.76 -2.04
CA GLU A 127 20.17 -13.66 -1.08
C GLU A 127 18.82 -13.43 -0.39
N PHE A 128 17.71 -13.47 -1.14
CA PHE A 128 16.37 -13.33 -0.60
C PHE A 128 16.04 -14.36 0.50
N THR A 129 16.69 -15.53 0.51
CA THR A 129 16.43 -16.56 1.53
C THR A 129 16.73 -16.07 2.94
N GLN A 130 17.64 -15.09 3.12
CA GLN A 130 17.95 -14.47 4.40
C GLN A 130 16.75 -13.76 5.04
N LEU A 131 15.73 -13.44 4.23
CA LEU A 131 14.51 -12.79 4.71
C LEU A 131 13.45 -13.78 5.21
N ARG A 132 13.63 -15.08 5.06
CA ARG A 132 12.63 -16.09 5.46
C ARG A 132 12.35 -16.08 6.97
N THR A 133 13.39 -15.86 7.76
CA THR A 133 13.33 -15.85 9.23
C THR A 133 13.31 -14.43 9.81
N TYR A 134 13.21 -13.41 8.95
CA TYR A 134 13.24 -12.03 9.41
C TYR A 134 11.98 -11.66 10.19
N ILE A 135 12.18 -11.25 11.44
CA ILE A 135 11.14 -10.72 12.32
C ILE A 135 11.27 -9.19 12.36
N PRO A 136 10.19 -8.44 12.14
CA PRO A 136 10.22 -6.98 12.24
C PRO A 136 10.69 -6.49 13.61
N LYS A 137 11.39 -5.36 13.63
CA LYS A 137 11.74 -4.66 14.88
C LYS A 137 10.45 -4.22 15.59
N ASN A 138 10.43 -4.28 16.92
CA ASN A 138 9.28 -3.90 17.73
C ASN A 138 8.00 -4.64 17.30
N PHE A 139 8.11 -5.96 17.07
CA PHE A 139 6.99 -6.78 16.63
C PHE A 139 5.88 -6.80 17.68
N SER A 140 4.71 -6.27 17.32
CA SER A 140 3.46 -6.39 18.05
C SER A 140 2.32 -6.54 17.05
N LYS A 141 1.30 -7.31 17.42
CA LYS A 141 0.13 -7.64 16.59
C LYS A 141 -1.17 -7.76 17.40
N GLU A 142 -1.25 -7.07 18.50
CA GLU A 142 -2.39 -7.18 19.43
C GLU A 142 -3.72 -6.78 18.75
N ALA A 143 -3.72 -5.67 18.01
CA ALA A 143 -4.90 -5.26 17.26
C ALA A 143 -5.28 -6.28 16.18
N HIS A 144 -4.30 -6.93 15.53
CA HIS A 144 -4.55 -7.99 14.57
C HIS A 144 -5.24 -9.21 15.22
N ASP A 145 -4.74 -9.65 16.37
CA ASP A 145 -5.27 -10.82 17.07
C ASP A 145 -6.69 -10.57 17.61
N ASN A 146 -6.93 -9.39 18.13
CA ASN A 146 -8.24 -8.96 18.64
C ASN A 146 -9.30 -8.78 17.54
N ASN A 147 -8.88 -8.73 16.26
CA ASN A 147 -9.78 -8.52 15.11
C ASN A 147 -9.67 -9.64 14.07
N ALA A 148 -9.51 -10.89 14.50
CA ALA A 148 -9.29 -12.05 13.62
C ALA A 148 -10.35 -12.18 12.52
N ALA A 149 -11.62 -11.84 12.78
CA ALA A 149 -12.71 -11.89 11.81
C ALA A 149 -12.51 -10.92 10.65
N LYS A 150 -11.86 -9.77 10.87
CA LYS A 150 -11.57 -8.77 9.83
C LYS A 150 -10.34 -9.12 8.99
N ASN A 151 -9.51 -10.07 9.41
CA ASN A 151 -8.32 -10.48 8.68
C ASN A 151 -8.66 -11.49 7.57
N ARG A 152 -8.19 -11.24 6.35
CA ARG A 152 -8.37 -12.16 5.22
C ARG A 152 -7.55 -13.43 5.37
N TYR A 153 -6.34 -13.31 5.92
CA TYR A 153 -5.39 -14.38 6.16
C TYR A 153 -4.89 -14.31 7.60
N ARG A 154 -4.96 -15.44 8.32
CA ARG A 154 -4.56 -15.53 9.73
C ARG A 154 -3.06 -15.39 9.94
N ASP A 155 -2.28 -15.78 8.93
CA ASP A 155 -0.83 -15.80 8.90
C ASP A 155 -0.19 -14.53 8.32
N VAL A 156 -1.01 -13.59 7.82
CA VAL A 156 -0.54 -12.29 7.34
C VAL A 156 -0.80 -11.24 8.40
N ILE A 157 0.27 -10.79 9.03
CA ILE A 157 0.19 -9.95 10.21
C ILE A 157 0.04 -8.47 9.86
N CYS A 158 -0.94 -7.82 10.47
CA CYS A 158 -1.00 -6.36 10.57
C CYS A 158 -0.24 -5.94 11.82
N LEU A 159 0.91 -5.29 11.65
CA LEU A 159 1.71 -4.80 12.78
C LEU A 159 0.96 -3.66 13.49
N ASP A 160 1.03 -3.60 14.83
CA ASP A 160 0.44 -2.50 15.59
C ASP A 160 1.18 -1.20 15.32
N ASN A 161 2.51 -1.28 15.19
CA ASN A 161 3.31 -0.13 14.82
C ASN A 161 3.00 0.31 13.38
N GLY A 162 2.62 1.57 13.23
CA GLY A 162 2.28 2.15 11.94
C GLY A 162 0.99 1.63 11.31
N ARG A 163 0.09 0.95 12.08
CA ARG A 163 -1.22 0.59 11.55
C ARG A 163 -2.08 1.83 11.27
N VAL A 164 -2.96 1.72 10.34
CA VAL A 164 -4.01 2.72 10.14
C VAL A 164 -5.11 2.46 11.17
N SER A 165 -5.39 3.47 12.01
CA SER A 165 -6.50 3.44 12.95
C SER A 165 -7.64 4.29 12.43
N LEU A 166 -8.86 3.76 12.42
CA LEU A 166 -10.05 4.47 12.00
C LEU A 166 -10.59 5.32 13.17
N ASN A 167 -10.47 6.64 13.04
CA ASN A 167 -10.80 7.59 14.10
C ASN A 167 -11.96 8.52 13.74
N ASP A 168 -12.83 8.07 12.83
CA ASP A 168 -13.98 8.85 12.34
C ASP A 168 -15.24 8.71 13.21
N GLY A 169 -15.18 7.95 14.29
CA GLY A 169 -16.29 7.76 15.24
C GLY A 169 -17.41 6.83 14.74
N ARG A 170 -17.24 6.16 13.58
CA ARG A 170 -18.28 5.34 12.93
C ARG A 170 -18.18 3.84 13.22
N GLY A 171 -17.61 3.45 14.33
CA GLY A 171 -17.44 2.05 14.72
C GLY A 171 -16.03 1.75 15.20
N GLY A 172 -15.60 0.49 15.09
CA GLY A 172 -14.26 0.07 15.51
C GLY A 172 -13.14 0.78 14.77
N ASP A 173 -11.96 0.81 15.38
CA ASP A 173 -10.77 1.51 14.87
C ASP A 173 -9.90 0.62 13.97
N TYR A 174 -10.22 -0.68 13.84
CA TYR A 174 -9.37 -1.64 13.16
C TYR A 174 -9.66 -1.78 11.68
N ILE A 175 -8.60 -1.64 10.90
CA ILE A 175 -8.49 -2.11 9.52
C ILE A 175 -7.12 -2.76 9.32
N HIS A 176 -7.06 -3.84 8.52
CA HIS A 176 -5.81 -4.54 8.23
C HIS A 176 -4.94 -3.77 7.22
N ALA A 177 -4.38 -2.65 7.67
CA ALA A 177 -3.59 -1.73 6.87
C ALA A 177 -2.46 -1.08 7.68
N ASN A 178 -1.30 -0.89 7.05
CA ASN A 178 -0.16 -0.20 7.64
C ASN A 178 0.31 0.93 6.72
N PHE A 179 0.75 2.04 7.31
CA PHE A 179 1.54 3.04 6.60
C PHE A 179 2.91 2.50 6.27
N VAL A 180 3.42 2.91 5.10
CA VAL A 180 4.83 2.75 4.75
C VAL A 180 5.40 4.10 4.38
N GLU A 181 6.40 4.51 5.14
CA GLU A 181 7.08 5.79 5.02
C GLU A 181 8.25 5.71 4.05
N ASP A 182 8.55 6.83 3.42
CA ASP A 182 9.79 7.00 2.67
C ASP A 182 10.97 7.28 3.63
N HIS A 183 12.17 7.43 3.08
CA HIS A 183 13.39 7.67 3.86
C HIS A 183 13.42 9.02 4.57
N THR A 184 12.46 9.90 4.33
CA THR A 184 12.30 11.19 5.01
C THR A 184 11.23 11.16 6.10
N GLY A 185 10.62 9.97 6.36
CA GLY A 185 9.57 9.80 7.34
C GLY A 185 8.17 10.22 6.88
N ASN A 186 8.00 10.52 5.59
CA ASN A 186 6.67 10.85 5.06
C ASN A 186 5.88 9.56 4.80
N ARG A 187 4.64 9.50 5.27
CA ARG A 187 3.68 8.44 4.95
C ARG A 187 3.39 8.45 3.45
N ARG A 188 4.10 7.59 2.73
CA ARG A 188 4.04 7.55 1.27
C ARG A 188 2.99 6.59 0.75
N PHE A 189 2.86 5.44 1.42
CA PHE A 189 1.90 4.41 1.07
C PHE A 189 1.04 3.98 2.25
N ILE A 190 -0.15 3.47 1.93
CA ILE A 190 -0.93 2.59 2.76
C ILE A 190 -0.93 1.22 2.08
N CYS A 191 -0.35 0.23 2.74
CA CYS A 191 -0.37 -1.17 2.30
C CYS A 191 -1.48 -1.91 3.03
N THR A 192 -2.46 -2.44 2.31
CA THR A 192 -3.62 -3.09 2.91
C THR A 192 -3.97 -4.41 2.22
N GLN A 193 -4.64 -5.30 2.92
CA GLN A 193 -5.28 -6.45 2.29
C GLN A 193 -6.43 -6.01 1.38
N ALA A 194 -6.81 -6.83 0.42
CA ALA A 194 -8.07 -6.64 -0.30
C ALA A 194 -9.25 -6.69 0.67
N PRO A 195 -10.21 -5.77 0.60
CA PRO A 195 -11.37 -5.79 1.48
C PRO A 195 -12.14 -7.11 1.37
N LYS A 196 -12.66 -7.58 2.51
CA LYS A 196 -13.68 -8.62 2.63
C LYS A 196 -15.04 -7.95 2.56
N ASP A 197 -16.10 -8.72 2.34
CA ASP A 197 -17.45 -8.15 2.24
C ASP A 197 -17.83 -7.36 3.50
N ASP A 198 -17.42 -7.85 4.67
CA ASP A 198 -17.65 -7.22 5.98
C ASP A 198 -16.68 -6.06 6.30
N THR A 199 -15.67 -5.80 5.48
CA THR A 199 -14.69 -4.71 5.68
C THR A 199 -14.68 -3.66 4.57
N VAL A 200 -15.60 -3.74 3.61
CA VAL A 200 -15.71 -2.75 2.52
C VAL A 200 -15.99 -1.34 3.08
N VAL A 201 -16.83 -1.24 4.10
CA VAL A 201 -17.14 0.04 4.76
C VAL A 201 -15.87 0.61 5.41
N ASP A 202 -15.14 -0.19 6.17
CA ASP A 202 -13.90 0.22 6.83
C ASP A 202 -12.83 0.66 5.81
N PHE A 203 -12.77 -0.02 4.66
CA PHE A 203 -11.86 0.37 3.58
C PHE A 203 -12.15 1.79 3.05
N TRP A 204 -13.41 2.12 2.82
CA TRP A 204 -13.77 3.46 2.33
C TRP A 204 -13.68 4.53 3.44
N ARG A 205 -13.92 4.18 4.70
CA ARG A 205 -13.63 5.05 5.86
C ARG A 205 -12.15 5.44 5.87
N MET A 206 -11.24 4.45 5.69
CA MET A 206 -9.81 4.70 5.60
C MET A 206 -9.46 5.62 4.43
N VAL A 207 -9.99 5.37 3.23
CA VAL A 207 -9.75 6.21 2.04
C VAL A 207 -10.17 7.66 2.28
N LEU A 208 -11.33 7.86 2.94
CA LEU A 208 -11.83 9.19 3.31
C LEU A 208 -10.98 9.85 4.39
N GLN A 209 -10.65 9.14 5.46
CA GLN A 209 -9.88 9.66 6.59
C GLN A 209 -8.48 10.09 6.17
N GLU A 210 -7.78 9.25 5.41
CA GLU A 210 -6.39 9.48 5.01
C GLU A 210 -6.25 10.31 3.74
N ASP A 211 -7.36 10.81 3.19
CA ASP A 211 -7.40 11.60 1.95
C ASP A 211 -6.68 10.92 0.78
N CYS A 212 -6.85 9.60 0.62
CA CYS A 212 -6.23 8.88 -0.49
C CYS A 212 -6.79 9.34 -1.82
N ARG A 213 -5.92 9.65 -2.78
CA ARG A 213 -6.27 10.12 -4.13
C ARG A 213 -5.98 9.10 -5.21
N LEU A 214 -5.23 8.06 -4.88
CA LEU A 214 -4.93 6.95 -5.79
C LEU A 214 -5.03 5.63 -5.03
N ILE A 215 -5.77 4.68 -5.61
CA ILE A 215 -5.84 3.29 -5.21
C ILE A 215 -5.20 2.44 -6.32
N ILE A 216 -4.27 1.57 -5.96
CA ILE A 216 -3.65 0.60 -6.86
C ILE A 216 -4.08 -0.79 -6.43
N MET A 217 -4.86 -1.46 -7.28
CA MET A 217 -5.34 -2.82 -7.11
C MET A 217 -4.51 -3.79 -7.96
N LEU A 218 -3.91 -4.81 -7.33
CA LEU A 218 -2.96 -5.74 -7.95
C LEU A 218 -3.45 -7.19 -7.95
N CYS A 219 -4.75 -7.43 -7.83
CA CYS A 219 -5.32 -8.78 -7.88
C CYS A 219 -6.68 -8.76 -8.58
N LYS A 220 -7.06 -9.90 -9.14
CA LYS A 220 -8.44 -10.10 -9.60
C LYS A 220 -9.37 -10.33 -8.40
N PRO A 221 -10.68 -10.08 -8.54
CA PRO A 221 -11.67 -10.48 -7.51
C PRO A 221 -11.63 -11.97 -7.21
N VAL A 222 -11.40 -12.80 -8.23
CA VAL A 222 -11.24 -14.25 -8.14
C VAL A 222 -9.96 -14.68 -8.85
N GLU A 223 -9.12 -15.47 -8.18
CA GLU A 223 -7.89 -16.07 -8.74
C GLU A 223 -7.85 -17.54 -8.36
N ALA A 224 -7.55 -18.43 -9.32
CA ALA A 224 -7.54 -19.87 -9.13
C ALA A 224 -8.82 -20.39 -8.42
N ASN A 225 -10.00 -19.92 -8.85
CA ASN A 225 -11.32 -20.24 -8.30
C ASN A 225 -11.50 -19.91 -6.81
N LYS A 226 -10.66 -19.02 -6.24
CA LYS A 226 -10.77 -18.57 -4.85
C LYS A 226 -11.06 -17.07 -4.81
N PRO A 227 -12.01 -16.62 -3.96
CA PRO A 227 -12.25 -15.19 -3.78
C PRO A 227 -11.02 -14.51 -3.17
N LYS A 228 -10.53 -13.47 -3.82
CA LYS A 228 -9.34 -12.70 -3.43
C LYS A 228 -9.66 -11.29 -2.98
N CYS A 229 -10.76 -10.72 -3.46
CA CYS A 229 -11.17 -9.35 -3.16
C CYS A 229 -12.69 -9.24 -3.24
N ALA A 230 -13.31 -8.60 -2.26
CA ALA A 230 -14.71 -8.22 -2.34
C ALA A 230 -14.92 -7.15 -3.42
N ARG A 231 -16.13 -7.08 -3.94
CA ARG A 231 -16.55 -5.99 -4.84
C ARG A 231 -16.75 -4.71 -4.02
N TYR A 232 -15.72 -3.87 -3.94
CA TYR A 232 -15.77 -2.65 -3.13
C TYR A 232 -16.04 -1.36 -3.93
N PHE A 233 -16.09 -1.43 -5.26
CA PHE A 233 -16.38 -0.30 -6.14
C PHE A 233 -17.34 -0.71 -7.26
N PRO A 234 -18.13 0.24 -7.83
CA PRO A 234 -18.97 -0.02 -8.98
C PRO A 234 -18.11 -0.23 -10.24
N GLU A 235 -18.37 -1.30 -10.98
CA GLU A 235 -17.54 -1.69 -12.14
C GLU A 235 -17.89 -0.93 -13.41
N ARG A 236 -19.18 -0.60 -13.60
CA ARG A 236 -19.65 0.06 -14.82
C ARG A 236 -19.60 1.57 -14.65
N GLN A 237 -19.21 2.26 -15.72
CA GLN A 237 -19.26 3.72 -15.75
C GLN A 237 -20.70 4.23 -15.53
N GLY A 238 -20.86 5.24 -14.69
CA GLY A 238 -22.15 5.79 -14.27
C GLY A 238 -22.83 5.00 -13.14
N GLU A 239 -22.35 3.80 -12.81
CA GLU A 239 -22.91 3.01 -11.71
C GLU A 239 -22.58 3.65 -10.36
N ARG A 240 -23.57 3.60 -9.44
CA ARG A 240 -23.44 4.08 -8.05
C ARG A 240 -23.70 2.94 -7.10
N GLN A 241 -22.87 2.83 -6.07
CA GLN A 241 -22.97 1.82 -5.02
C GLN A 241 -23.03 2.50 -3.66
N ALA A 242 -24.12 2.29 -2.92
CA ALA A 242 -24.18 2.64 -1.51
C ALA A 242 -23.39 1.57 -0.71
N VAL A 243 -22.26 1.97 -0.17
CA VAL A 243 -21.39 1.11 0.65
C VAL A 243 -21.92 1.06 2.09
N SER A 244 -22.47 2.18 2.54
CA SER A 244 -23.19 2.33 3.80
C SER A 244 -24.27 3.42 3.63
N PRO A 245 -25.14 3.64 4.60
CA PRO A 245 -26.07 4.78 4.55
C PRO A 245 -25.38 6.13 4.33
N ALA A 246 -24.17 6.28 4.84
CA ALA A 246 -23.38 7.52 4.77
C ALA A 246 -22.47 7.59 3.53
N ILE A 247 -21.94 6.48 3.03
CA ILE A 247 -20.90 6.45 1.99
C ILE A 247 -21.46 5.90 0.69
N VAL A 248 -21.35 6.69 -0.37
CA VAL A 248 -21.70 6.30 -1.73
C VAL A 248 -20.48 6.43 -2.63
N VAL A 249 -20.24 5.42 -3.45
CA VAL A 249 -19.18 5.39 -4.46
C VAL A 249 -19.82 5.37 -5.84
N GLU A 250 -19.37 6.26 -6.72
CA GLU A 250 -19.78 6.35 -8.12
C GLU A 250 -18.58 6.10 -9.03
N ASN A 251 -18.74 5.30 -10.06
CA ASN A 251 -17.76 5.18 -11.13
C ASN A 251 -18.03 6.24 -12.19
N VAL A 252 -17.31 7.35 -12.12
CA VAL A 252 -17.49 8.50 -13.03
C VAL A 252 -16.99 8.17 -14.44
N SER A 253 -15.87 7.47 -14.54
CA SER A 253 -15.31 7.07 -15.83
C SER A 253 -14.46 5.81 -15.71
N THR A 254 -14.44 5.03 -16.79
CA THR A 254 -13.61 3.82 -16.93
C THR A 254 -12.89 3.86 -18.27
N ARG A 255 -11.59 3.55 -18.26
CA ARG A 255 -10.77 3.41 -19.46
C ARG A 255 -9.88 2.19 -19.35
N GLN A 256 -9.54 1.60 -20.49
CA GLN A 256 -8.47 0.62 -20.59
C GLN A 256 -7.11 1.32 -20.63
N GLY A 257 -6.09 0.71 -20.02
CA GLY A 257 -4.76 1.28 -19.94
C GLY A 257 -4.55 2.27 -18.80
N LEU A 258 -3.32 2.75 -18.68
CA LEU A 258 -2.91 3.80 -17.76
C LEU A 258 -3.27 5.20 -18.30
N PRO A 259 -3.41 6.23 -17.42
CA PRO A 259 -3.61 7.60 -17.87
C PRO A 259 -2.53 8.04 -18.87
N LYS A 260 -2.95 8.83 -19.90
CA LYS A 260 -2.09 9.43 -20.92
C LYS A 260 -1.46 8.48 -21.96
N GLU A 261 -1.76 7.20 -21.96
CA GLU A 261 -1.27 6.30 -23.00
C GLU A 261 -2.34 5.29 -23.44
N ASP A 262 -2.36 5.00 -24.75
CA ASP A 262 -3.28 4.06 -25.40
C ASP A 262 -2.59 2.74 -25.81
N LYS A 263 -1.29 2.58 -25.48
CA LYS A 263 -0.52 1.41 -25.89
C LYS A 263 -0.54 0.32 -24.82
N LEU A 264 -0.74 -0.91 -25.25
CA LEU A 264 -0.57 -2.11 -24.43
C LEU A 264 0.91 -2.23 -24.04
N TYR A 265 1.16 -2.46 -22.75
CA TYR A 265 2.51 -2.63 -22.19
C TYR A 265 2.88 -4.11 -22.21
N ASP A 266 3.48 -4.58 -23.30
CA ASP A 266 4.02 -5.95 -23.42
C ASP A 266 3.04 -7.03 -22.92
N GLY A 267 1.73 -6.88 -23.22
CA GLY A 267 0.68 -7.79 -22.78
C GLY A 267 0.15 -7.51 -21.36
N GLU A 268 0.56 -6.42 -20.71
CA GLU A 268 0.02 -6.03 -19.40
C GLU A 268 -1.33 -5.30 -19.52
N GLU A 269 -2.24 -5.68 -18.65
CA GLU A 269 -3.62 -5.21 -18.67
C GLU A 269 -3.90 -4.27 -17.49
N PHE A 270 -4.27 -3.04 -17.79
CA PHE A 270 -4.70 -2.04 -16.82
C PHE A 270 -6.13 -1.59 -17.09
N ILE A 271 -6.88 -1.37 -16.02
CA ILE A 271 -8.17 -0.68 -16.06
C ILE A 271 -8.08 0.50 -15.10
N THR A 272 -8.22 1.71 -15.62
CA THR A 272 -8.24 2.93 -14.82
C THR A 272 -9.66 3.44 -14.68
N ARG A 273 -10.07 3.73 -13.45
CA ARG A 273 -11.37 4.31 -13.12
C ARG A 273 -11.18 5.62 -12.36
N ARG A 274 -12.06 6.58 -12.60
CA ARG A 274 -12.25 7.72 -11.71
C ARG A 274 -13.48 7.46 -10.86
N LEU A 275 -13.25 7.31 -9.56
CA LEU A 275 -14.31 7.06 -8.58
C LEU A 275 -14.61 8.36 -7.84
N ARG A 276 -15.91 8.66 -7.65
CA ARG A 276 -16.37 9.75 -6.80
C ARG A 276 -16.93 9.17 -5.52
N LEU A 277 -16.38 9.62 -4.39
CA LEU A 277 -16.85 9.29 -3.06
C LEU A 277 -17.72 10.42 -2.53
N GLU A 278 -18.91 10.10 -2.07
CA GLU A 278 -19.78 11.01 -1.34
C GLU A 278 -19.89 10.53 0.11
N ASP A 279 -19.61 11.44 1.05
CA ASP A 279 -19.83 11.25 2.47
C ASP A 279 -20.98 12.17 2.92
N LYS A 280 -22.14 11.60 3.17
CA LYS A 280 -23.36 12.33 3.53
C LYS A 280 -23.28 12.93 4.92
N ASP A 281 -22.58 12.28 5.85
CA ASP A 281 -22.46 12.78 7.23
C ASP A 281 -21.58 14.04 7.30
N CYS A 282 -20.63 14.20 6.38
CA CYS A 282 -19.83 15.42 6.29
C CYS A 282 -20.62 16.66 5.82
N ARG A 283 -21.82 16.48 5.24
CA ARG A 283 -22.72 17.59 4.85
C ARG A 283 -23.58 18.10 6.00
N ALA A 284 -23.84 17.25 7.00
CA ALA A 284 -24.74 17.56 8.10
C ALA A 284 -24.09 18.33 9.28
N GLY A 285 -22.76 18.35 9.34
CA GLY A 285 -22.03 18.99 10.43
C GLY A 285 -21.73 20.47 10.18
N ASN A 286 -22.72 21.36 10.26
CA ASN A 286 -22.53 22.78 10.57
C ASN A 286 -22.09 22.93 12.05
N SER A 287 -20.88 22.57 12.35
CA SER A 287 -20.26 22.87 13.64
C SER A 287 -19.60 24.24 13.54
N GLU A 288 -20.24 25.24 14.12
CA GLU A 288 -19.81 26.65 14.19
C GLU A 288 -18.46 26.84 14.92
N ASN A 289 -17.81 25.78 15.38
CA ASN A 289 -16.63 25.86 16.24
C ASN A 289 -15.35 25.31 15.62
N SER A 290 -15.26 25.22 14.27
CA SER A 290 -14.05 24.71 13.60
C SER A 290 -13.27 25.82 12.89
N GLN A 291 -12.78 26.80 13.67
CA GLN A 291 -11.92 27.91 13.14
C GLN A 291 -10.44 27.51 12.95
N ARG A 292 -10.06 26.23 12.99
CA ARG A 292 -8.64 25.81 12.93
C ARG A 292 -8.24 24.81 11.85
N SER A 293 -9.02 24.58 10.82
CA SER A 293 -8.46 23.93 9.63
C SER A 293 -9.17 24.44 8.36
N ASN A 294 -8.45 25.19 7.55
CA ASN A 294 -8.91 25.79 6.30
C ASN A 294 -9.04 24.78 5.15
N THR A 295 -9.36 23.52 5.45
CA THR A 295 -9.75 22.52 4.48
C THR A 295 -11.26 22.37 4.52
N LYS A 296 -11.94 23.07 3.61
CA LYS A 296 -13.35 22.80 3.28
C LYS A 296 -13.47 21.28 3.07
N ARG A 297 -14.02 20.53 4.04
CA ARG A 297 -14.43 19.14 3.86
C ARG A 297 -15.56 19.15 2.81
N ARG A 298 -15.19 19.02 1.56
CA ARG A 298 -16.16 18.83 0.49
C ARG A 298 -16.81 17.47 0.72
N GLY A 299 -18.12 17.40 0.81
CA GLY A 299 -18.88 16.15 0.94
C GLY A 299 -18.74 15.19 -0.26
N SER A 300 -17.85 15.49 -1.21
CA SER A 300 -17.53 14.65 -2.38
C SER A 300 -16.04 14.74 -2.70
N ARG A 301 -15.45 13.59 -3.04
CA ARG A 301 -14.01 13.44 -3.33
C ARG A 301 -13.81 12.51 -4.53
N GLU A 302 -12.89 12.87 -5.42
CA GLU A 302 -12.47 11.99 -6.51
C GLU A 302 -11.21 11.23 -6.15
N VAL A 303 -11.18 9.95 -6.54
CA VAL A 303 -10.09 9.01 -6.32
C VAL A 303 -9.83 8.28 -7.64
N ASP A 304 -8.60 8.29 -8.09
CA ASP A 304 -8.18 7.45 -9.21
C ASP A 304 -7.97 6.02 -8.73
N HIS A 305 -8.50 5.06 -9.47
CA HIS A 305 -8.39 3.63 -9.18
C HIS A 305 -7.73 2.94 -10.38
N ILE A 306 -6.52 2.45 -10.18
CA ILE A 306 -5.76 1.72 -11.19
C ILE A 306 -5.75 0.25 -10.82
N HIS A 307 -6.33 -0.60 -11.67
CA HIS A 307 -6.34 -2.04 -11.52
C HIS A 307 -5.39 -2.67 -12.53
N TRP A 308 -4.29 -3.25 -12.05
CA TRP A 308 -3.42 -4.12 -12.84
C TRP A 308 -4.00 -5.53 -12.81
N VAL A 309 -4.61 -5.93 -13.93
CA VAL A 309 -5.53 -7.08 -13.97
C VAL A 309 -4.80 -8.43 -14.00
N ASN A 310 -3.72 -8.51 -14.78
CA ASN A 310 -3.07 -9.78 -15.10
C ASN A 310 -1.77 -10.07 -14.34
N TRP A 311 -1.46 -9.31 -13.26
CA TRP A 311 -0.32 -9.63 -12.40
C TRP A 311 -0.55 -10.97 -11.67
N PRO A 312 0.28 -12.01 -11.92
CA PRO A 312 0.07 -13.34 -11.36
C PRO A 312 0.28 -13.38 -9.84
N ASP A 313 -0.51 -14.23 -9.14
CA ASP A 313 -0.34 -14.42 -7.69
C ASP A 313 1.03 -15.05 -7.41
N ARG A 314 1.76 -14.50 -6.44
CA ARG A 314 3.14 -14.86 -6.07
C ARG A 314 4.18 -14.71 -7.18
N GLY A 315 3.79 -14.34 -8.38
CA GLY A 315 4.66 -14.08 -9.53
C GLY A 315 4.96 -12.59 -9.71
N VAL A 316 5.44 -12.28 -10.90
CA VAL A 316 5.79 -10.93 -11.35
C VAL A 316 5.18 -10.65 -12.72
N PRO A 317 5.01 -9.38 -13.12
CA PRO A 317 4.56 -9.02 -14.46
C PRO A 317 5.60 -9.37 -15.53
N ASN A 318 5.14 -9.44 -16.77
CA ASN A 318 6.05 -9.64 -17.92
C ASN A 318 6.91 -8.41 -18.18
N SER A 319 6.39 -7.23 -17.90
CA SER A 319 7.00 -5.96 -18.29
C SER A 319 7.51 -5.17 -17.09
N THR A 320 8.80 -4.87 -17.07
CA THR A 320 9.38 -3.87 -16.16
C THR A 320 8.95 -2.46 -16.53
N ARG A 321 8.67 -2.19 -17.82
CA ARG A 321 8.21 -0.87 -18.30
C ARG A 321 6.83 -0.53 -17.74
N ALA A 322 5.92 -1.52 -17.68
CA ALA A 322 4.59 -1.35 -17.11
C ALA A 322 4.67 -0.90 -15.64
N MET A 323 5.57 -1.49 -14.84
CA MET A 323 5.85 -1.04 -13.46
C MET A 323 6.32 0.42 -13.44
N LEU A 324 7.31 0.75 -14.24
CA LEU A 324 7.87 2.10 -14.25
C LEU A 324 6.82 3.13 -14.65
N ARG A 325 5.92 2.78 -15.56
CA ARG A 325 4.83 3.65 -15.99
C ARG A 325 3.77 3.81 -14.88
N LEU A 326 3.42 2.74 -14.18
CA LEU A 326 2.56 2.83 -12.99
C LEU A 326 3.16 3.77 -11.93
N LEU A 327 4.48 3.72 -11.73
CA LEU A 327 5.17 4.61 -10.78
C LEU A 327 5.24 6.08 -11.24
N GLU A 328 5.02 6.38 -12.51
CA GLU A 328 4.82 7.76 -12.95
C GLU A 328 3.46 8.29 -12.47
N GLU A 329 2.41 7.48 -12.47
CA GLU A 329 1.12 7.88 -11.90
C GLU A 329 1.19 8.08 -10.38
N VAL A 330 1.99 7.26 -9.67
CA VAL A 330 2.32 7.48 -8.25
C VAL A 330 2.99 8.85 -8.07
N ALA A 331 4.01 9.15 -8.88
CA ALA A 331 4.72 10.41 -8.80
C ALA A 331 3.82 11.62 -9.13
N ASN A 332 3.00 11.52 -10.18
CA ASN A 332 2.03 12.55 -10.56
C ASN A 332 1.02 12.83 -9.43
N THR A 333 0.49 11.77 -8.82
CA THR A 333 -0.44 11.92 -7.70
C THR A 333 0.23 12.58 -6.50
N ARG A 334 1.44 12.17 -6.16
CA ARG A 334 2.21 12.77 -5.06
C ARG A 334 2.63 14.22 -5.33
N GLN A 335 2.86 14.59 -6.58
CA GLN A 335 3.14 15.98 -6.96
C GLN A 335 1.91 16.86 -6.76
N ASN A 336 0.72 16.37 -7.13
CA ASN A 336 -0.53 17.11 -7.01
C ASN A 336 -1.10 17.11 -5.59
N TYR A 337 -0.85 16.03 -4.85
CA TYR A 337 -1.36 15.79 -3.49
C TYR A 337 -0.23 15.29 -2.57
N PRO A 338 0.71 16.17 -2.14
CA PRO A 338 1.94 15.76 -1.43
C PRO A 338 1.70 15.04 -0.10
N ARG A 339 0.55 15.27 0.54
CA ARG A 339 0.19 14.65 1.83
C ARG A 339 -0.69 13.41 1.69
N SER A 340 -1.23 13.14 0.50
CA SER A 340 -2.08 11.98 0.24
C SER A 340 -1.24 10.72 0.13
N PRO A 341 -1.40 9.72 0.98
CA PRO A 341 -0.73 8.43 0.78
C PRO A 341 -1.36 7.71 -0.41
N ILE A 342 -0.54 6.94 -1.11
CA ILE A 342 -1.00 6.04 -2.17
C ILE A 342 -1.46 4.75 -1.53
N LEU A 343 -2.70 4.35 -1.75
CA LEU A 343 -3.21 3.10 -1.25
C LEU A 343 -2.90 1.98 -2.24
N VAL A 344 -2.22 0.93 -1.77
CA VAL A 344 -1.86 -0.23 -2.60
C VAL A 344 -2.35 -1.50 -1.93
N HIS A 345 -3.07 -2.33 -2.68
CA HIS A 345 -3.48 -3.65 -2.21
C HIS A 345 -3.35 -4.72 -3.30
N CYS A 346 -3.14 -5.95 -2.87
CA CYS A 346 -3.38 -7.16 -3.63
C CYS A 346 -4.38 -8.02 -2.86
N SER A 347 -4.28 -9.33 -2.81
CA SER A 347 -5.14 -10.12 -1.93
C SER A 347 -4.74 -10.00 -0.45
N ALA A 348 -3.48 -10.31 -0.12
CA ALA A 348 -2.94 -10.22 1.25
C ALA A 348 -2.35 -8.84 1.58
N GLY A 349 -2.04 -8.04 0.56
CA GLY A 349 -1.43 -6.71 0.73
C GLY A 349 0.03 -6.76 1.19
N ILE A 350 0.78 -7.78 0.78
CA ILE A 350 2.20 -7.96 1.13
C ILE A 350 3.09 -8.33 -0.06
N GLY A 351 2.73 -9.29 -0.93
CA GLY A 351 3.59 -9.74 -2.03
C GLY A 351 3.68 -8.70 -3.16
N ARG A 352 2.69 -8.72 -4.08
CA ARG A 352 2.57 -7.75 -5.20
C ARG A 352 2.62 -6.31 -4.68
N THR A 353 1.94 -6.02 -3.59
CA THR A 353 1.94 -4.72 -2.91
C THR A 353 3.35 -4.31 -2.47
N GLY A 354 4.06 -5.19 -1.75
CA GLY A 354 5.42 -4.91 -1.29
C GLY A 354 6.41 -4.71 -2.44
N THR A 355 6.19 -5.37 -3.58
CA THR A 355 7.02 -5.21 -4.78
C THR A 355 6.88 -3.81 -5.38
N VAL A 356 5.65 -3.31 -5.57
CA VAL A 356 5.41 -1.92 -6.05
C VAL A 356 6.06 -0.90 -5.13
N VAL A 357 5.85 -1.05 -3.83
CA VAL A 357 6.41 -0.16 -2.80
C VAL A 357 7.93 -0.18 -2.83
N ALA A 358 8.55 -1.37 -2.95
CA ALA A 358 10.00 -1.50 -2.98
C ALA A 358 10.63 -0.80 -4.18
N VAL A 359 10.06 -0.99 -5.39
CA VAL A 359 10.58 -0.32 -6.60
C VAL A 359 10.48 1.21 -6.46
N ASP A 360 9.35 1.73 -5.95
CA ASP A 360 9.17 3.18 -5.81
C ASP A 360 10.11 3.79 -4.77
N LEU A 361 10.21 3.18 -3.58
CA LEU A 361 11.08 3.67 -2.51
C LEU A 361 12.56 3.61 -2.88
N ALA A 362 13.00 2.53 -3.54
CA ALA A 362 14.38 2.42 -4.01
C ALA A 362 14.69 3.46 -5.10
N LYS A 363 13.80 3.59 -6.09
CA LYS A 363 13.92 4.63 -7.13
C LYS A 363 14.03 6.02 -6.52
N LEU A 364 13.16 6.34 -5.56
CA LEU A 364 13.16 7.65 -4.89
C LEU A 364 14.49 7.92 -4.18
N ARG A 365 14.98 6.96 -3.38
CA ARG A 365 16.28 7.05 -2.67
C ARG A 365 17.42 7.28 -3.64
N MET A 366 17.54 6.43 -4.66
CA MET A 366 18.63 6.50 -5.62
C MET A 366 18.61 7.76 -6.49
N CYS A 367 17.43 8.26 -6.88
CA CYS A 367 17.32 9.56 -7.55
C CYS A 367 17.80 10.73 -6.68
N GLN A 368 17.79 10.60 -5.37
CA GLN A 368 18.31 11.55 -4.40
C GLN A 368 19.74 11.19 -3.94
N ASN A 369 20.41 10.31 -4.67
CA ASN A 369 21.76 9.79 -4.38
C ASN A 369 21.90 9.16 -2.98
N GLN A 370 20.80 8.59 -2.43
CA GLN A 370 20.81 7.85 -1.17
C GLN A 370 21.18 6.40 -1.41
N GLN A 371 22.17 5.91 -0.66
CA GLN A 371 22.58 4.51 -0.75
C GLN A 371 21.37 3.58 -0.47
N THR A 372 21.27 2.54 -1.27
CA THR A 372 20.18 1.58 -1.18
C THR A 372 20.74 0.18 -1.37
N GLU A 373 20.46 -0.70 -0.44
CA GLU A 373 20.78 -2.13 -0.50
C GLU A 373 19.47 -2.92 -0.52
N GLY A 374 19.40 -3.95 -1.36
CA GLY A 374 18.14 -4.67 -1.59
C GLY A 374 17.56 -5.31 -0.34
N LEU A 375 18.39 -6.02 0.45
CA LEU A 375 17.92 -6.66 1.69
C LEU A 375 17.49 -5.63 2.74
N GLU A 376 18.25 -4.55 2.92
CA GLU A 376 17.90 -3.50 3.89
C GLU A 376 16.64 -2.75 3.49
N LEU A 377 16.43 -2.54 2.20
CA LEU A 377 15.18 -1.99 1.68
C LEU A 377 13.99 -2.87 2.08
N VAL A 378 14.08 -4.18 1.82
CA VAL A 378 12.99 -5.11 2.16
C VAL A 378 12.81 -5.21 3.68
N ARG A 379 13.87 -5.23 4.48
CA ARG A 379 13.81 -5.20 5.95
C ARG A 379 13.10 -3.93 6.43
N SER A 380 13.44 -2.77 5.87
CA SER A 380 12.82 -1.51 6.24
C SER A 380 11.31 -1.48 5.94
N ILE A 381 10.89 -2.06 4.83
CA ILE A 381 9.47 -2.21 4.48
C ILE A 381 8.80 -3.22 5.42
N ARG A 382 9.44 -4.36 5.73
CA ARG A 382 8.90 -5.38 6.61
C ARG A 382 8.72 -4.89 8.05
N ASN A 383 9.53 -3.94 8.50
CA ASN A 383 9.36 -3.29 9.82
C ASN A 383 8.09 -2.44 9.89
N GLN A 384 7.51 -2.07 8.76
CA GLN A 384 6.32 -1.23 8.67
C GLN A 384 5.09 -2.03 8.19
N ARG A 385 5.30 -2.93 7.23
CA ARG A 385 4.30 -3.87 6.74
C ARG A 385 4.90 -5.27 6.74
N GLY A 386 4.60 -6.06 7.76
CA GLY A 386 5.15 -7.39 7.96
C GLY A 386 5.03 -8.27 6.72
N GLN A 387 6.02 -9.15 6.52
CA GLN A 387 6.05 -10.15 5.44
C GLN A 387 6.00 -9.55 4.01
N SER A 388 6.23 -8.24 3.84
CA SER A 388 6.27 -7.60 2.53
C SER A 388 7.27 -8.27 1.61
N MET A 389 6.89 -8.48 0.34
CA MET A 389 7.60 -9.25 -0.68
C MET A 389 7.71 -10.74 -0.30
N GLN A 390 6.98 -11.57 -1.02
CA GLN A 390 6.76 -12.97 -0.61
C GLN A 390 7.68 -13.95 -1.32
N THR A 391 8.21 -13.61 -2.49
CA THR A 391 8.98 -14.53 -3.32
C THR A 391 10.30 -13.94 -3.78
N ASP A 392 11.26 -14.80 -4.03
CA ASP A 392 12.56 -14.47 -4.60
C ASP A 392 12.45 -13.82 -5.99
N VAL A 393 11.51 -14.28 -6.82
CA VAL A 393 11.27 -13.66 -8.12
C VAL A 393 10.75 -12.22 -8.01
N GLN A 394 9.96 -11.90 -6.99
CA GLN A 394 9.54 -10.52 -6.71
C GLN A 394 10.74 -9.65 -6.31
N TYR A 395 11.69 -10.21 -5.59
CA TYR A 395 12.92 -9.52 -5.22
C TYR A 395 13.80 -9.23 -6.45
N VAL A 396 14.00 -10.21 -7.30
CA VAL A 396 14.74 -10.02 -8.57
C VAL A 396 14.05 -9.02 -9.49
N TYR A 397 12.71 -9.03 -9.52
CA TYR A 397 11.93 -8.08 -10.32
C TYR A 397 12.17 -6.62 -9.90
N VAL A 398 12.39 -6.35 -8.59
CA VAL A 398 12.76 -5.02 -8.13
C VAL A 398 14.08 -4.57 -8.77
N TYR A 399 15.09 -5.45 -8.79
CA TYR A 399 16.35 -5.15 -9.47
C TYR A 399 16.16 -4.93 -10.96
N ALA A 400 15.43 -5.81 -11.66
CA ALA A 400 15.15 -5.68 -13.07
C ALA A 400 14.47 -4.33 -13.41
N CYS A 401 13.46 -3.91 -12.63
CA CYS A 401 12.81 -2.61 -12.81
C CYS A 401 13.78 -1.43 -12.63
N LEU A 402 14.64 -1.47 -11.61
CA LEU A 402 15.56 -0.38 -11.30
C LEU A 402 16.72 -0.30 -12.28
N ILE A 403 17.29 -1.45 -12.68
CA ILE A 403 18.30 -1.51 -13.74
C ILE A 403 17.69 -0.93 -15.03
N GLN A 404 16.52 -1.40 -15.46
CA GLN A 404 15.82 -0.87 -16.64
C GLN A 404 15.57 0.63 -16.55
N PHE A 405 15.18 1.13 -15.37
CA PHE A 405 14.91 2.56 -15.16
C PHE A 405 16.15 3.42 -15.38
N PHE A 406 17.30 3.03 -14.81
CA PHE A 406 18.53 3.82 -14.89
C PHE A 406 19.27 3.63 -16.21
N VAL A 407 19.32 2.40 -16.73
CA VAL A 407 19.94 2.09 -18.04
C VAL A 407 19.25 2.87 -19.16
N SER A 408 17.92 2.95 -19.17
CA SER A 408 17.17 3.69 -20.19
C SER A 408 17.37 5.22 -20.16
N ARG A 409 18.09 5.75 -19.17
CA ARG A 409 18.30 7.18 -18.95
C ARG A 409 19.77 7.60 -18.95
N CYS A 410 20.67 6.64 -19.01
CA CYS A 410 22.10 6.86 -18.85
C CYS A 410 22.89 6.07 -19.92
N ASP A 411 22.94 6.63 -21.14
CA ASP A 411 23.55 5.97 -22.31
C ASP A 411 25.00 5.51 -22.09
N ASP A 412 25.83 6.32 -21.42
CA ASP A 412 27.22 5.99 -21.13
C ASP A 412 27.36 4.78 -20.20
N TYR A 413 26.47 4.67 -19.21
CA TYR A 413 26.42 3.53 -18.31
C TYR A 413 25.95 2.28 -19.05
N SER A 414 24.88 2.41 -19.84
CA SER A 414 24.30 1.33 -20.64
C SER A 414 25.35 0.73 -21.59
N LYS A 415 26.06 1.56 -22.33
CA LYS A 415 27.09 1.11 -23.28
C LYS A 415 28.26 0.40 -22.60
N ARG A 416 28.72 0.90 -21.45
CA ARG A 416 29.85 0.29 -20.72
C ARG A 416 29.53 -1.05 -20.07
N ASN A 417 28.28 -1.32 -19.77
CA ASN A 417 27.84 -2.52 -19.07
C ASN A 417 26.86 -3.35 -19.94
N ALA A 418 26.93 -3.20 -21.27
CA ALA A 418 25.95 -3.80 -22.17
C ALA A 418 25.86 -5.33 -22.00
N ASP A 419 27.00 -6.01 -22.00
CA ASP A 419 27.06 -7.48 -21.89
C ASP A 419 26.49 -7.98 -20.55
N ASP A 420 26.82 -7.32 -19.43
CA ASP A 420 26.29 -7.68 -18.10
C ASP A 420 24.78 -7.44 -18.02
N ILE A 421 24.29 -6.37 -18.64
CA ILE A 421 22.87 -6.02 -18.71
C ILE A 421 22.11 -7.06 -19.51
N ASP A 422 22.64 -7.44 -20.68
CA ASP A 422 22.00 -8.42 -21.57
C ASP A 422 21.95 -9.79 -20.89
N ALA A 423 23.06 -10.24 -20.29
CA ALA A 423 23.12 -11.48 -19.52
C ALA A 423 22.12 -11.49 -18.35
N PHE A 424 22.04 -10.38 -17.58
CA PHE A 424 21.08 -10.28 -16.48
C PHE A 424 19.62 -10.42 -16.97
N PHE A 425 19.26 -9.74 -18.06
CA PHE A 425 17.90 -9.81 -18.58
C PHE A 425 17.60 -11.13 -19.30
N GLU A 426 18.59 -11.83 -19.81
CA GLU A 426 18.45 -13.20 -20.33
C GLU A 426 18.09 -14.16 -19.19
N ASP A 427 18.92 -14.22 -18.15
CA ASP A 427 18.66 -14.99 -16.92
C ASP A 427 17.30 -14.65 -16.29
N TYR A 428 16.95 -13.37 -16.29
CA TYR A 428 15.66 -12.91 -15.76
C TYR A 428 14.48 -13.48 -16.58
N ARG A 429 14.57 -13.49 -17.91
CA ARG A 429 13.52 -14.08 -18.77
C ARG A 429 13.34 -15.56 -18.52
N ASP A 430 14.43 -16.30 -18.29
CA ASP A 430 14.41 -17.73 -18.03
C ASP A 430 13.64 -18.07 -16.76
N ILE A 431 13.91 -17.39 -15.66
CA ILE A 431 13.17 -17.64 -14.42
C ILE A 431 11.71 -17.21 -14.51
N HIS A 432 11.41 -16.21 -15.33
CA HIS A 432 10.05 -15.73 -15.55
C HIS A 432 9.24 -16.73 -16.39
N GLY A 433 9.85 -17.33 -17.41
CA GLY A 433 9.22 -18.36 -18.27
C GLY A 433 8.85 -19.63 -17.50
N THR A 434 9.74 -20.09 -16.61
CA THR A 434 9.52 -21.29 -15.79
C THR A 434 8.40 -21.14 -14.77
N HIS A 435 8.15 -19.92 -14.25
CA HIS A 435 7.05 -19.65 -13.31
C HIS A 435 5.66 -19.58 -13.97
N LYS A 436 5.57 -19.50 -15.28
CA LYS A 436 4.29 -19.55 -16.01
C LYS A 436 3.82 -20.99 -16.28
N ALA A 437 4.74 -21.94 -16.28
CA ALA A 437 4.48 -23.35 -16.61
C ALA A 437 3.99 -24.18 -15.39
N ASN A 438 4.05 -23.65 -14.17
CA ASN A 438 3.58 -24.24 -12.93
C ASN A 438 2.37 -23.46 -12.35
#